data_100bd0f6d8d658a1dbf4081231c820f5
#
_entry.id   100bd0f6d8d658a1dbf4081231c820f5
#
_cell.length_a   1.000
_cell.length_b   1.000
_cell.length_c   1.000
_cell.angle_alpha   90.00
_cell.angle_beta   90.00
_cell.angle_gamma   90.00
#
_symmetry.space_group_name_H-M   'P 1'
#
loop_
_entity.id
_entity.type
_entity.pdbx_description
1 polymer ?
#
loop_
_entity_poly.entity_id
_entity_poly.type
_entity_poly.pdbx_seq_one_letter_code
_entity_poly.pdbx_strand_id
1 'polypeptide(L)'
;GLGTRAIRDGDEWVINGQKVWNTLAHLADWGMLVTRTDPDQPKHKGMTYFAIDMHSPGVEVRPLRQITGEAEFNEVYMTDARVPDSHRVGEVGEGWRVALTTLMNERTAIGGGGGGNAKRRGPIDETFRIWKELAPELQTGAHKDQMMQLYCKSEALRLTNARGAAAAKAGNPGPEGSIAKLMLAEFNKKVTEFSVELLGANGMVNYDFTFRRPDGLSVDGSEGGVRHSFLRSRANSIEGGTSEIMRNILGEQVLGLPGEPRVDKDQPWIKVPRN
;
A
#
# COMPACT_ATOMS: atom_id res chain seq x y z
N GLY A 1 9.19 -10.54 -10.85
CA GLY A 1 9.33 -9.47 -11.83
C GLY A 1 8.08 -9.25 -12.67
N LEU A 2 7.89 -8.05 -13.23
CA LEU A 2 6.72 -7.68 -14.01
C LEU A 2 6.69 -8.47 -15.34
N GLY A 3 5.65 -9.30 -15.52
CA GLY A 3 5.52 -10.20 -16.68
C GLY A 3 4.38 -9.86 -17.65
N THR A 4 3.44 -8.97 -17.27
CA THR A 4 2.40 -8.49 -18.19
C THR A 4 3.05 -7.87 -19.41
N ARG A 5 2.81 -8.42 -20.60
CA ARG A 5 3.47 -7.97 -21.84
C ARG A 5 2.55 -7.06 -22.65
N ALA A 6 3.15 -6.17 -23.43
CA ALA A 6 2.49 -5.41 -24.48
C ALA A 6 3.29 -5.56 -25.78
N ILE A 7 2.61 -5.92 -26.87
CA ILE A 7 3.18 -6.07 -28.22
C ILE A 7 2.51 -5.04 -29.10
N ARG A 8 3.32 -4.29 -29.84
CA ARG A 8 2.80 -3.27 -30.77
C ARG A 8 2.16 -3.93 -31.99
N ASP A 9 0.98 -3.44 -32.35
CA ASP A 9 0.21 -3.86 -33.52
C ASP A 9 -0.33 -2.60 -34.23
N GLY A 10 0.43 -2.07 -35.17
CA GLY A 10 0.12 -0.79 -35.82
C GLY A 10 0.14 0.39 -34.83
N ASP A 11 -0.98 1.06 -34.68
CA ASP A 11 -1.18 2.20 -33.79
C ASP A 11 -1.74 1.80 -32.41
N GLU A 12 -1.79 0.51 -32.12
CA GLU A 12 -2.27 -0.05 -30.87
C GLU A 12 -1.25 -0.99 -30.24
N TRP A 13 -1.52 -1.38 -28.98
CA TRP A 13 -0.77 -2.36 -28.23
C TRP A 13 -1.71 -3.47 -27.77
N VAL A 14 -1.32 -4.71 -28.02
CA VAL A 14 -2.01 -5.92 -27.55
C VAL A 14 -1.40 -6.34 -26.21
N ILE A 15 -2.22 -6.34 -25.17
CA ILE A 15 -1.78 -6.57 -23.80
C ILE A 15 -2.28 -7.91 -23.29
N ASN A 16 -1.35 -8.70 -22.76
CA ASN A 16 -1.62 -10.00 -22.14
C ASN A 16 -0.94 -10.11 -20.78
N GLY A 17 -1.68 -10.56 -19.78
CA GLY A 17 -1.16 -10.82 -18.45
C GLY A 17 -2.15 -10.52 -17.34
N GLN A 18 -1.61 -10.40 -16.13
CA GLN A 18 -2.41 -10.23 -14.92
C GLN A 18 -1.76 -9.19 -14.02
N LYS A 19 -2.60 -8.44 -13.32
CA LYS A 19 -2.25 -7.62 -12.17
C LYS A 19 -3.04 -8.08 -10.95
N VAL A 20 -2.45 -7.94 -9.79
CA VAL A 20 -3.05 -8.36 -8.52
C VAL A 20 -2.92 -7.26 -7.47
N TRP A 21 -3.80 -7.25 -6.50
CA TRP A 21 -3.90 -6.24 -5.44
C TRP A 21 -4.25 -4.84 -5.95
N ASN A 22 -5.09 -4.79 -7.00
CA ASN A 22 -5.55 -3.51 -7.55
C ASN A 22 -6.69 -2.96 -6.69
N THR A 23 -6.42 -1.82 -6.05
CA THR A 23 -7.38 -1.12 -5.19
C THR A 23 -8.55 -0.61 -6.02
N LEU A 24 -9.78 -0.96 -5.60
CA LEU A 24 -11.05 -0.48 -6.18
C LEU A 24 -11.16 -0.61 -7.72
N ALA A 25 -10.42 -1.54 -8.32
CA ALA A 25 -10.44 -1.73 -9.78
C ALA A 25 -11.85 -2.01 -10.33
N HIS A 26 -12.77 -2.48 -9.50
CA HIS A 26 -14.17 -2.72 -9.87
C HIS A 26 -15.02 -1.45 -10.01
N LEU A 27 -14.51 -0.31 -9.57
CA LEU A 27 -15.16 0.99 -9.67
C LEU A 27 -14.42 1.93 -10.63
N ALA A 28 -13.20 1.57 -11.00
CA ALA A 28 -12.34 2.43 -11.80
C ALA A 28 -12.73 2.38 -13.29
N ASP A 29 -12.87 3.53 -13.92
CA ASP A 29 -13.00 3.63 -15.37
C ASP A 29 -11.65 3.48 -16.07
N TRP A 30 -10.57 3.96 -15.43
CA TRP A 30 -9.22 3.95 -15.96
C TRP A 30 -8.23 3.30 -15.02
N GLY A 31 -7.31 2.53 -15.59
CA GLY A 31 -6.20 1.91 -14.87
C GLY A 31 -4.83 2.44 -15.30
N MET A 32 -3.92 2.56 -14.36
CA MET A 32 -2.51 2.83 -14.63
C MET A 32 -1.78 1.51 -14.79
N LEU A 33 -1.24 1.25 -15.99
CA LEU A 33 -0.72 -0.05 -16.35
C LEU A 33 0.75 0.00 -16.78
N VAL A 34 1.61 -0.70 -16.03
CA VAL A 34 2.99 -0.95 -16.44
C VAL A 34 3.09 -2.32 -17.10
N THR A 35 3.67 -2.36 -18.29
CA THR A 35 3.83 -3.60 -19.08
C THR A 35 5.28 -3.83 -19.44
N ARG A 36 5.60 -5.08 -19.86
CA ARG A 36 6.86 -5.48 -20.49
C ARG A 36 6.72 -5.35 -22.00
N THR A 37 7.41 -4.39 -22.59
CA THR A 37 7.45 -4.19 -24.05
C THR A 37 8.71 -4.77 -24.67
N ASP A 38 9.83 -4.82 -23.94
CA ASP A 38 11.08 -5.43 -24.39
C ASP A 38 11.68 -6.32 -23.28
N PRO A 39 11.61 -7.65 -23.43
CA PRO A 39 12.16 -8.58 -22.45
C PRO A 39 13.69 -8.74 -22.54
N ASP A 40 14.33 -8.29 -23.61
CA ASP A 40 15.78 -8.37 -23.84
C ASP A 40 16.54 -7.22 -23.17
N GLN A 41 15.83 -6.18 -22.71
CA GLN A 41 16.40 -5.10 -21.90
C GLN A 41 16.50 -5.50 -20.43
N PRO A 42 17.41 -4.87 -19.67
CA PRO A 42 17.41 -4.96 -18.22
C PRO A 42 16.05 -4.60 -17.61
N LYS A 43 15.71 -5.19 -16.47
CA LYS A 43 14.35 -5.21 -15.91
C LYS A 43 13.63 -3.86 -15.88
N HIS A 44 14.32 -2.75 -15.71
CA HIS A 44 13.72 -1.42 -15.61
C HIS A 44 13.66 -0.66 -16.95
N LYS A 45 14.43 -1.08 -17.96
CA LYS A 45 14.51 -0.39 -19.26
C LYS A 45 13.54 -0.94 -20.31
N GLY A 46 13.06 -2.17 -20.14
CA GLY A 46 12.13 -2.81 -21.08
C GLY A 46 10.67 -2.67 -20.71
N MET A 47 10.26 -1.60 -19.99
CA MET A 47 8.90 -1.39 -19.54
C MET A 47 8.30 -0.14 -20.14
N THR A 48 7.00 -0.18 -20.45
CA THR A 48 6.21 0.94 -20.94
C THR A 48 4.96 1.12 -20.09
N TYR A 49 4.49 2.35 -19.96
CA TYR A 49 3.37 2.73 -19.14
C TYR A 49 2.19 3.17 -20.00
N PHE A 50 0.97 2.72 -19.65
CA PHE A 50 -0.25 3.03 -20.36
C PHE A 50 -1.36 3.44 -19.39
N ALA A 51 -2.28 4.29 -19.87
CA ALA A 51 -3.61 4.40 -19.34
C ALA A 51 -4.50 3.37 -20.05
N ILE A 52 -5.11 2.45 -19.31
CA ILE A 52 -6.01 1.43 -19.85
C ILE A 52 -7.45 1.72 -19.43
N ASP A 53 -8.38 1.67 -20.38
CA ASP A 53 -9.80 1.68 -20.10
C ASP A 53 -10.19 0.32 -19.49
N MET A 54 -10.70 0.35 -18.24
CA MET A 54 -11.04 -0.84 -17.48
C MET A 54 -12.28 -1.58 -18.00
N HIS A 55 -13.03 -0.95 -18.92
CA HIS A 55 -14.18 -1.53 -19.57
C HIS A 55 -13.89 -2.07 -20.99
N SER A 56 -12.63 -1.95 -21.43
CA SER A 56 -12.22 -2.45 -22.75
C SER A 56 -12.41 -3.96 -22.88
N PRO A 57 -12.77 -4.47 -24.08
CA PRO A 57 -12.76 -5.91 -24.36
C PRO A 57 -11.40 -6.53 -23.99
N GLY A 58 -11.45 -7.69 -23.33
CA GLY A 58 -10.26 -8.40 -22.86
C GLY A 58 -9.77 -7.98 -21.48
N VAL A 59 -10.38 -6.99 -20.84
CA VAL A 59 -10.11 -6.64 -19.44
C VAL A 59 -11.18 -7.26 -18.54
N GLU A 60 -10.75 -8.07 -17.56
CA GLU A 60 -11.64 -8.70 -16.60
C GLU A 60 -11.17 -8.41 -15.17
N VAL A 61 -12.07 -7.89 -14.34
CA VAL A 61 -11.80 -7.55 -12.93
C VAL A 61 -12.45 -8.57 -12.02
N ARG A 62 -11.64 -9.28 -11.22
CA ARG A 62 -12.11 -10.30 -10.26
C ARG A 62 -11.80 -9.84 -8.83
N PRO A 63 -12.76 -10.02 -7.90
CA PRO A 63 -12.55 -9.66 -6.50
C PRO A 63 -11.56 -10.59 -5.82
N LEU A 64 -10.70 -10.03 -4.95
CA LEU A 64 -9.87 -10.78 -4.00
C LEU A 64 -10.50 -10.69 -2.61
N ARG A 65 -11.06 -11.79 -2.13
CA ARG A 65 -11.61 -11.85 -0.79
C ARG A 65 -10.46 -11.86 0.24
N GLN A 66 -10.44 -10.83 1.08
CA GLN A 66 -9.47 -10.62 2.13
C GLN A 66 -9.89 -11.34 3.44
N ILE A 67 -8.98 -11.40 4.43
CA ILE A 67 -9.29 -11.99 5.74
C ILE A 67 -10.34 -11.20 6.52
N THR A 68 -10.63 -9.96 6.13
CA THR A 68 -11.72 -9.13 6.66
C THR A 68 -13.10 -9.56 6.16
N GLY A 69 -13.17 -10.42 5.13
CA GLY A 69 -14.41 -10.76 4.42
C GLY A 69 -14.71 -9.84 3.23
N GLU A 70 -14.02 -8.72 3.12
CA GLU A 70 -14.19 -7.71 2.07
C GLU A 70 -13.33 -8.00 0.83
N ALA A 71 -13.62 -7.32 -0.27
CA ALA A 71 -12.85 -7.37 -1.51
C ALA A 71 -12.70 -5.96 -2.11
N GLU A 72 -11.99 -5.09 -1.41
CA GLU A 72 -11.56 -3.78 -1.91
C GLU A 72 -10.42 -3.90 -2.93
N PHE A 73 -9.63 -4.99 -2.85
CA PHE A 73 -8.60 -5.35 -3.82
C PHE A 73 -9.12 -6.35 -4.86
N ASN A 74 -8.51 -6.29 -6.03
CA ASN A 74 -8.93 -7.08 -7.18
C ASN A 74 -7.71 -7.67 -7.90
N GLU A 75 -7.97 -8.74 -8.64
CA GLU A 75 -7.16 -9.18 -9.77
C GLU A 75 -7.71 -8.55 -11.05
N VAL A 76 -6.82 -8.15 -11.95
CA VAL A 76 -7.17 -7.65 -13.27
C VAL A 76 -6.47 -8.52 -14.31
N TYR A 77 -7.26 -9.24 -15.08
CA TYR A 77 -6.80 -10.08 -16.20
C TYR A 77 -6.92 -9.30 -17.49
N MET A 78 -5.91 -9.40 -18.33
CA MET A 78 -5.87 -8.83 -19.67
C MET A 78 -5.59 -9.96 -20.65
N THR A 79 -6.53 -10.19 -21.57
CA THR A 79 -6.43 -11.21 -22.61
C THR A 79 -6.69 -10.52 -23.94
N ASP A 80 -5.63 -10.31 -24.71
CA ASP A 80 -5.63 -9.57 -25.97
C ASP A 80 -6.30 -8.19 -25.86
N ALA A 81 -6.21 -7.56 -24.69
CA ALA A 81 -6.74 -6.23 -24.46
C ALA A 81 -5.99 -5.21 -25.33
N ARG A 82 -6.72 -4.39 -26.07
CA ARG A 82 -6.15 -3.42 -27.01
C ARG A 82 -6.10 -2.03 -26.37
N VAL A 83 -4.93 -1.38 -26.47
CA VAL A 83 -4.71 -0.01 -25.96
C VAL A 83 -4.10 0.82 -27.08
N PRO A 84 -4.72 1.94 -27.49
CA PRO A 84 -4.16 2.87 -28.47
C PRO A 84 -2.80 3.43 -28.03
N ASP A 85 -1.86 3.66 -28.98
CA ASP A 85 -0.56 4.26 -28.64
C ASP A 85 -0.70 5.67 -28.04
N SER A 86 -1.80 6.37 -28.34
CA SER A 86 -2.12 7.68 -27.73
C SER A 86 -2.38 7.61 -26.21
N HIS A 87 -2.67 6.42 -25.66
CA HIS A 87 -2.82 6.19 -24.22
C HIS A 87 -1.49 5.81 -23.55
N ARG A 88 -0.40 5.77 -24.29
CA ARG A 88 0.95 5.57 -23.73
C ARG A 88 1.38 6.84 -22.98
N VAL A 89 1.90 6.64 -21.77
CA VAL A 89 2.41 7.72 -20.93
C VAL A 89 3.94 7.65 -20.90
N GLY A 90 4.58 8.65 -21.48
CA GLY A 90 6.04 8.69 -21.68
C GLY A 90 6.48 7.87 -22.91
N GLU A 91 7.80 7.69 -23.08
CA GLU A 91 8.37 6.96 -24.21
C GLU A 91 8.39 5.44 -23.98
N VAL A 92 8.46 4.68 -25.08
CA VAL A 92 8.63 3.22 -25.01
C VAL A 92 9.92 2.90 -24.27
N GLY A 93 9.86 2.00 -23.31
CA GLY A 93 11.00 1.65 -22.46
C GLY A 93 11.17 2.52 -21.20
N GLU A 94 10.46 3.64 -21.07
CA GLU A 94 10.56 4.55 -19.92
C GLU A 94 9.48 4.33 -18.83
N GLY A 95 8.69 3.28 -18.95
CA GLY A 95 7.58 3.01 -18.03
C GLY A 95 7.97 2.92 -16.55
N TRP A 96 9.21 2.53 -16.25
CA TRP A 96 9.69 2.54 -14.87
C TRP A 96 9.85 3.95 -14.30
N ARG A 97 10.36 4.88 -15.08
CA ARG A 97 10.48 6.29 -14.68
C ARG A 97 9.11 6.92 -14.40
N VAL A 98 8.14 6.65 -15.26
CA VAL A 98 6.74 7.10 -15.07
C VAL A 98 6.14 6.48 -13.81
N ALA A 99 6.32 5.17 -13.60
CA ALA A 99 5.83 4.47 -12.42
C ALA A 99 6.43 5.04 -11.11
N LEU A 100 7.71 5.40 -11.10
CA LEU A 100 8.35 6.01 -9.93
C LEU A 100 7.69 7.34 -9.57
N THR A 101 7.34 8.18 -10.55
CA THR A 101 6.64 9.45 -10.31
C THR A 101 5.28 9.20 -9.66
N THR A 102 4.52 8.23 -10.15
CA THR A 102 3.23 7.83 -9.57
C THR A 102 3.39 7.36 -8.12
N LEU A 103 4.35 6.45 -7.86
CA LEU A 103 4.61 5.92 -6.53
C LEU A 103 5.10 6.98 -5.53
N MET A 104 5.83 7.99 -5.98
CA MET A 104 6.24 9.13 -5.13
C MET A 104 5.03 9.97 -4.71
N ASN A 105 4.12 10.25 -5.63
CA ASN A 105 2.89 11.00 -5.36
C ASN A 105 1.96 10.23 -4.41
N GLU A 106 1.80 8.92 -4.61
CA GLU A 106 1.02 8.05 -3.74
C GLU A 106 1.56 8.06 -2.29
N ARG A 107 2.88 7.93 -2.10
CA ARG A 107 3.50 7.98 -0.76
C ARG A 107 3.24 9.29 -0.06
N THR A 108 3.26 10.39 -0.78
CA THR A 108 2.93 11.71 -0.23
C THR A 108 1.48 11.78 0.22
N ALA A 109 0.57 11.19 -0.55
CA ALA A 109 -0.85 11.14 -0.22
C ALA A 109 -1.12 10.23 1.00
N ILE A 110 -0.52 9.04 1.06
CA ILE A 110 -0.69 8.08 2.17
C ILE A 110 0.05 8.54 3.43
N GLY A 111 1.31 8.97 3.31
CA GLY A 111 2.16 9.40 4.43
C GLY A 111 1.80 10.78 4.98
N GLY A 112 1.24 11.67 4.15
CA GLY A 112 0.83 13.02 4.52
C GLY A 112 -0.45 13.09 5.36
N GLY A 113 -1.06 11.95 5.70
CA GLY A 113 -2.29 11.89 6.48
C GLY A 113 -3.35 12.75 5.80
N GLY A 114 -4.05 12.20 4.82
CA GLY A 114 -5.16 12.91 4.17
C GLY A 114 -6.02 13.56 5.24
N GLY A 115 -6.24 14.86 5.14
CA GLY A 115 -7.02 15.81 5.94
C GLY A 115 -7.91 15.31 7.09
N GLY A 116 -7.51 14.29 7.79
CA GLY A 116 -8.21 13.74 8.95
C GLY A 116 -8.19 14.77 10.07
N ASN A 117 -9.35 14.99 10.66
CA ASN A 117 -9.59 15.87 11.79
C ASN A 117 -8.40 15.82 12.77
N ALA A 118 -7.65 16.91 12.90
CA ALA A 118 -6.45 17.03 13.74
C ALA A 118 -6.65 16.63 15.22
N LYS A 119 -7.91 16.41 15.63
CA LYS A 119 -8.30 15.95 16.96
C LYS A 119 -8.32 14.43 17.12
N ARG A 120 -8.35 13.63 16.04
CA ARG A 120 -8.33 12.16 16.12
C ARG A 120 -6.89 11.65 16.03
N ARG A 121 -6.49 10.87 17.04
CA ARG A 121 -5.16 10.24 17.13
C ARG A 121 -5.09 8.88 16.43
N GLY A 122 -6.12 8.53 15.67
CA GLY A 122 -6.19 7.25 14.96
C GLY A 122 -6.51 6.07 15.90
N PRO A 123 -5.96 4.87 15.62
CA PRO A 123 -6.32 3.64 16.35
C PRO A 123 -6.11 3.67 17.87
N ILE A 124 -5.22 4.55 18.38
CA ILE A 124 -4.99 4.67 19.83
C ILE A 124 -6.22 5.21 20.57
N ASP A 125 -7.05 6.04 19.94
CA ASP A 125 -8.27 6.56 20.56
C ASP A 125 -9.26 5.43 20.85
N GLU A 126 -9.35 4.44 19.97
CA GLU A 126 -10.16 3.24 20.17
C GLU A 126 -9.62 2.38 21.32
N THR A 127 -8.28 2.24 21.43
CA THR A 127 -7.66 1.58 22.57
C THR A 127 -8.02 2.23 23.89
N PHE A 128 -8.00 3.58 23.96
CA PHE A 128 -8.42 4.33 25.15
C PHE A 128 -9.91 4.15 25.47
N ARG A 129 -10.76 4.02 24.45
CA ARG A 129 -12.19 3.76 24.64
C ARG A 129 -12.40 2.38 25.27
N ILE A 130 -11.77 1.33 24.69
CA ILE A 130 -11.80 -0.03 25.23
C ILE A 130 -11.30 -0.05 26.69
N TRP A 131 -10.17 0.59 26.95
CA TRP A 131 -9.60 0.68 28.29
C TRP A 131 -10.56 1.24 29.32
N LYS A 132 -11.30 2.29 28.98
CA LYS A 132 -12.28 2.91 29.89
C LYS A 132 -13.48 2.03 30.19
N GLU A 133 -13.84 1.15 29.25
CA GLU A 133 -14.96 0.22 29.38
C GLU A 133 -14.54 -1.11 30.01
N LEU A 134 -13.23 -1.35 30.17
CA LEU A 134 -12.69 -2.57 30.74
C LEU A 134 -12.96 -2.63 32.25
N ALA A 135 -13.35 -3.82 32.74
CA ALA A 135 -13.56 -4.05 34.17
C ALA A 135 -12.28 -3.72 34.97
N PRO A 136 -12.38 -3.09 36.14
CA PRO A 136 -11.22 -2.62 36.92
C PRO A 136 -10.17 -3.70 37.19
N GLU A 137 -10.59 -4.95 37.44
CA GLU A 137 -9.71 -6.10 37.68
C GLU A 137 -8.85 -6.49 36.46
N LEU A 138 -9.27 -6.11 35.27
CA LEU A 138 -8.53 -6.33 34.02
C LEU A 138 -7.60 -5.15 33.67
N GLN A 139 -7.75 -4.01 34.33
CA GLN A 139 -6.92 -2.82 34.16
C GLN A 139 -5.59 -2.95 34.90
N THR A 140 -4.74 -3.92 34.49
CA THR A 140 -3.47 -4.18 35.16
C THR A 140 -2.44 -3.06 34.93
N GLY A 141 -1.43 -2.97 35.82
CA GLY A 141 -0.30 -2.05 35.65
C GLY A 141 0.49 -2.30 34.37
N ALA A 142 0.63 -3.58 33.96
CA ALA A 142 1.32 -3.97 32.72
C ALA A 142 0.56 -3.48 31.48
N HIS A 143 -0.75 -3.65 31.42
CA HIS A 143 -1.58 -3.13 30.33
C HIS A 143 -1.52 -1.60 30.24
N LYS A 144 -1.53 -0.93 31.40
CA LYS A 144 -1.42 0.54 31.45
C LYS A 144 -0.08 1.01 30.91
N ASP A 145 1.02 0.35 31.28
CA ASP A 145 2.37 0.68 30.76
C ASP A 145 2.44 0.47 29.25
N GLN A 146 1.97 -0.66 28.75
CA GLN A 146 1.93 -0.94 27.31
C GLN A 146 1.09 0.08 26.53
N MET A 147 -0.07 0.47 27.06
CA MET A 147 -0.91 1.51 26.48
C MET A 147 -0.19 2.86 26.42
N MET A 148 0.56 3.23 27.48
CA MET A 148 1.33 4.48 27.49
C MET A 148 2.51 4.44 26.50
N GLN A 149 3.19 3.31 26.34
CA GLN A 149 4.22 3.15 25.31
C GLN A 149 3.63 3.30 23.90
N LEU A 150 2.44 2.75 23.63
CA LEU A 150 1.73 2.93 22.36
C LEU A 150 1.31 4.39 22.16
N TYR A 151 0.84 5.06 23.21
CA TYR A 151 0.53 6.48 23.15
C TYR A 151 1.76 7.33 22.77
N CYS A 152 2.92 7.09 23.38
CA CYS A 152 4.16 7.79 23.04
C CYS A 152 4.54 7.58 21.55
N LYS A 153 4.37 6.35 21.04
CA LYS A 153 4.60 6.05 19.60
C LYS A 153 3.62 6.78 18.69
N SER A 154 2.36 6.86 19.08
CA SER A 154 1.33 7.64 18.36
C SER A 154 1.70 9.12 18.28
N GLU A 155 2.13 9.72 19.39
CA GLU A 155 2.54 11.11 19.41
C GLU A 155 3.83 11.35 18.59
N ALA A 156 4.79 10.43 18.64
CA ALA A 156 5.98 10.50 17.79
C ALA A 156 5.62 10.47 16.30
N LEU A 157 4.70 9.60 15.89
CA LEU A 157 4.19 9.54 14.53
C LEU A 157 3.49 10.84 14.13
N ARG A 158 2.61 11.37 14.98
CA ARG A 158 1.90 12.65 14.75
C ARG A 158 2.89 13.79 14.55
N LEU A 159 3.91 13.90 15.39
CA LEU A 159 4.93 14.93 15.30
C LEU A 159 5.82 14.77 14.05
N THR A 160 6.14 13.54 13.67
CA THR A 160 6.86 13.24 12.43
C THR A 160 6.07 13.69 11.20
N ASN A 161 4.76 13.40 11.17
CA ASN A 161 3.87 13.86 10.10
C ASN A 161 3.78 15.38 10.05
N ALA A 162 3.67 16.06 11.21
CA ALA A 162 3.64 17.51 11.28
C ALA A 162 4.94 18.14 10.76
N ARG A 163 6.10 17.55 11.10
CA ARG A 163 7.42 17.97 10.57
C ARG A 163 7.48 17.80 9.05
N GLY A 164 7.04 16.64 8.53
CA GLY A 164 7.02 16.39 7.09
C GLY A 164 6.13 17.35 6.33
N ALA A 165 4.93 17.65 6.87
CA ALA A 165 4.03 18.64 6.29
C ALA A 165 4.65 20.05 6.27
N ALA A 166 5.30 20.45 7.33
CA ALA A 166 6.00 21.76 7.40
C ALA A 166 7.17 21.83 6.39
N ALA A 167 7.97 20.77 6.26
CA ALA A 167 9.07 20.69 5.30
C ALA A 167 8.56 20.74 3.84
N ALA A 168 7.50 20.00 3.52
CA ALA A 168 6.89 20.03 2.20
C ALA A 168 6.33 21.43 1.86
N LYS A 169 5.68 22.10 2.81
CA LYS A 169 5.17 23.47 2.64
C LYS A 169 6.30 24.48 2.40
N ALA A 170 7.47 24.24 2.99
CA ALA A 170 8.67 25.06 2.77
C ALA A 170 9.40 24.73 1.45
N GLY A 171 8.88 23.81 0.63
CA GLY A 171 9.48 23.39 -0.64
C GLY A 171 10.70 22.46 -0.49
N ASN A 172 10.94 21.92 0.69
CA ASN A 172 12.08 21.05 0.98
C ASN A 172 11.60 19.72 1.65
N PRO A 173 10.87 18.86 0.92
CA PRO A 173 10.41 17.59 1.46
C PRO A 173 11.60 16.68 1.78
N GLY A 174 11.63 16.17 3.01
CA GLY A 174 12.65 15.23 3.50
C GLY A 174 12.16 13.77 3.49
N PRO A 175 12.84 12.88 4.24
CA PRO A 175 12.51 11.45 4.31
C PRO A 175 11.28 11.14 5.18
N GLU A 176 10.61 12.16 5.74
CA GLU A 176 9.52 12.02 6.70
C GLU A 176 8.39 11.14 6.17
N GLY A 177 8.08 11.20 4.89
CA GLY A 177 7.05 10.36 4.28
C GLY A 177 7.36 8.86 4.39
N SER A 178 8.61 8.46 4.15
CA SER A 178 9.06 7.07 4.30
C SER A 178 9.12 6.64 5.77
N ILE A 179 9.57 7.53 6.65
CA ILE A 179 9.59 7.30 8.11
C ILE A 179 8.16 7.12 8.62
N ALA A 180 7.26 8.04 8.26
CA ALA A 180 5.87 8.02 8.71
C ALA A 180 5.13 6.76 8.24
N LYS A 181 5.34 6.36 6.96
CA LYS A 181 4.74 5.13 6.43
C LYS A 181 5.21 3.89 7.19
N LEU A 182 6.51 3.76 7.46
CA LEU A 182 7.08 2.66 8.22
C LEU A 182 6.54 2.65 9.67
N MET A 183 6.56 3.82 10.32
CA MET A 183 6.03 3.97 11.69
C MET A 183 4.55 3.63 11.77
N LEU A 184 3.73 4.13 10.83
CA LEU A 184 2.29 3.87 10.79
C LEU A 184 2.00 2.37 10.64
N ALA A 185 2.67 1.71 9.70
CA ALA A 185 2.47 0.29 9.43
C ALA A 185 2.76 -0.58 10.66
N GLU A 186 3.90 -0.34 11.32
CA GLU A 186 4.30 -1.10 12.51
C GLU A 186 3.46 -0.72 13.75
N PHE A 187 3.06 0.55 13.85
CA PHE A 187 2.21 1.04 14.93
C PHE A 187 0.80 0.45 14.84
N ASN A 188 0.15 0.50 13.67
CA ASN A 188 -1.21 -0.03 13.51
C ASN A 188 -1.31 -1.51 13.87
N LYS A 189 -0.34 -2.33 13.47
CA LYS A 189 -0.31 -3.75 13.86
C LYS A 189 -0.28 -3.91 15.38
N LYS A 190 0.57 -3.15 16.07
CA LYS A 190 0.76 -3.28 17.52
C LYS A 190 -0.42 -2.72 18.31
N VAL A 191 -0.96 -1.58 17.92
CA VAL A 191 -2.07 -0.96 18.67
C VAL A 191 -3.37 -1.74 18.50
N THR A 192 -3.64 -2.27 17.30
CA THR A 192 -4.84 -3.09 17.07
C THR A 192 -4.72 -4.47 17.73
N GLU A 193 -3.53 -5.07 17.73
CA GLU A 193 -3.23 -6.31 18.48
C GLU A 193 -3.49 -6.14 19.98
N PHE A 194 -2.92 -5.10 20.56
CA PHE A 194 -3.16 -4.78 21.97
C PHE A 194 -4.63 -4.49 22.28
N SER A 195 -5.33 -3.79 21.38
CA SER A 195 -6.77 -3.53 21.55
C SER A 195 -7.61 -4.81 21.54
N VAL A 196 -7.25 -5.79 20.68
CA VAL A 196 -7.90 -7.12 20.66
C VAL A 196 -7.54 -7.92 21.93
N GLU A 197 -6.29 -7.85 22.40
CA GLU A 197 -5.85 -8.46 23.65
C GLU A 197 -6.67 -7.98 24.85
N LEU A 198 -6.92 -6.67 24.97
CA LEU A 198 -7.77 -6.10 26.02
C LEU A 198 -9.20 -6.65 26.01
N LEU A 199 -9.73 -7.08 24.86
CA LEU A 199 -11.05 -7.70 24.75
C LEU A 199 -11.07 -9.16 25.24
N GLY A 200 -9.92 -9.77 25.51
CA GLY A 200 -9.79 -11.17 25.92
C GLY A 200 -10.45 -12.13 24.91
N ALA A 201 -11.22 -13.11 25.39
CA ALA A 201 -11.90 -14.08 24.55
C ALA A 201 -12.85 -13.42 23.51
N ASN A 202 -13.48 -12.30 23.85
CA ASN A 202 -14.33 -11.55 22.92
C ASN A 202 -13.55 -10.98 21.74
N GLY A 203 -12.25 -10.75 21.88
CA GLY A 203 -11.38 -10.29 20.79
C GLY A 203 -11.20 -11.32 19.67
N MET A 204 -11.40 -12.60 19.95
CA MET A 204 -11.24 -13.70 18.98
C MET A 204 -12.48 -13.94 18.13
N VAL A 205 -13.59 -13.28 18.40
CA VAL A 205 -14.86 -13.47 17.70
C VAL A 205 -15.04 -12.39 16.66
N ASN A 206 -15.20 -12.78 15.39
CA ASN A 206 -15.65 -11.87 14.34
C ASN A 206 -17.14 -12.16 14.06
N TYR A 207 -17.98 -11.12 14.19
CA TYR A 207 -19.44 -11.25 14.11
C TYR A 207 -19.98 -11.22 12.68
N ASP A 208 -19.18 -10.73 11.73
CA ASP A 208 -19.63 -10.58 10.34
C ASP A 208 -18.48 -10.88 9.36
N PHE A 209 -18.66 -11.93 8.58
CA PHE A 209 -17.79 -12.35 7.50
C PHE A 209 -18.50 -12.31 6.14
N THR A 210 -19.58 -11.51 6.05
CA THR A 210 -20.31 -11.33 4.80
C THR A 210 -19.39 -10.76 3.73
N PHE A 211 -19.44 -11.35 2.55
CA PHE A 211 -18.70 -10.85 1.41
C PHE A 211 -19.22 -9.47 0.98
N ARG A 212 -18.33 -8.48 0.95
CA ARG A 212 -18.64 -7.12 0.53
C ARG A 212 -17.58 -6.60 -0.44
N ARG A 213 -18.00 -5.72 -1.33
CA ARG A 213 -17.11 -4.92 -2.18
C ARG A 213 -17.26 -3.45 -1.79
N PRO A 214 -16.36 -2.93 -0.93
CA PRO A 214 -16.42 -1.54 -0.48
C PRO A 214 -16.26 -0.53 -1.62
N ASP A 215 -16.87 0.64 -1.47
CA ASP A 215 -16.77 1.76 -2.41
C ASP A 215 -15.55 2.66 -2.10
N GLY A 216 -14.85 2.38 -1.02
CA GLY A 216 -13.70 3.16 -0.56
C GLY A 216 -12.63 2.28 0.07
N LEU A 217 -11.38 2.77 0.05
CA LEU A 217 -10.25 2.13 0.70
C LEU A 217 -10.20 2.53 2.18
N SER A 218 -10.30 1.56 3.07
CA SER A 218 -10.04 1.76 4.50
C SER A 218 -8.60 1.37 4.85
N VAL A 219 -7.72 2.36 5.00
CA VAL A 219 -6.30 2.12 5.31
C VAL A 219 -6.10 1.60 6.74
N ASP A 220 -6.86 2.12 7.70
CA ASP A 220 -6.76 1.75 9.12
C ASP A 220 -7.82 0.74 9.57
N GLY A 221 -8.80 0.44 8.73
CA GLY A 221 -9.89 -0.49 9.03
C GLY A 221 -10.83 -0.03 10.13
N SER A 222 -10.81 1.27 10.51
CA SER A 222 -11.54 1.79 11.67
C SER A 222 -13.06 1.69 11.55
N GLU A 223 -13.59 1.67 10.34
CA GLU A 223 -15.05 1.59 10.08
C GLU A 223 -15.65 0.25 10.50
N GLY A 224 -14.87 -0.83 10.49
CA GLY A 224 -15.30 -2.17 10.93
C GLY A 224 -15.09 -2.48 12.41
N GLY A 225 -14.62 -1.51 13.19
CA GLY A 225 -14.27 -1.70 14.59
C GLY A 225 -12.93 -2.39 14.81
N VAL A 226 -12.53 -2.57 16.08
CA VAL A 226 -11.17 -2.99 16.45
C VAL A 226 -10.74 -4.35 15.88
N ARG A 227 -11.65 -5.31 15.79
CA ARG A 227 -11.35 -6.66 15.26
C ARG A 227 -11.08 -6.61 13.77
N HIS A 228 -11.88 -5.87 13.05
CA HIS A 228 -11.67 -5.61 11.63
C HIS A 228 -10.36 -4.85 11.40
N SER A 229 -10.09 -3.80 12.18
CA SER A 229 -8.83 -3.05 12.14
C SER A 229 -7.61 -3.94 12.42
N PHE A 230 -7.72 -4.89 13.35
CA PHE A 230 -6.66 -5.87 13.60
C PHE A 230 -6.36 -6.72 12.37
N LEU A 231 -7.38 -7.27 11.72
CA LEU A 231 -7.22 -8.06 10.50
C LEU A 231 -6.67 -7.18 9.36
N ARG A 232 -7.25 -6.02 9.13
CA ARG A 232 -6.87 -5.09 8.05
C ARG A 232 -5.43 -4.56 8.21
N SER A 233 -5.00 -4.30 9.43
CA SER A 233 -3.66 -3.76 9.71
C SER A 233 -2.51 -4.66 9.26
N ARG A 234 -2.75 -5.96 9.04
CA ARG A 234 -1.72 -6.89 8.51
C ARG A 234 -1.20 -6.44 7.16
N ALA A 235 -2.06 -5.85 6.32
CA ALA A 235 -1.68 -5.33 5.02
C ALA A 235 -0.80 -4.06 5.12
N ASN A 236 -0.88 -3.28 6.19
CA ASN A 236 -0.16 -2.01 6.29
C ASN A 236 1.37 -2.13 6.18
N SER A 237 1.95 -3.29 6.53
CA SER A 237 3.39 -3.53 6.35
C SER A 237 3.77 -4.02 4.94
N ILE A 238 2.79 -4.16 4.03
CA ILE A 238 2.96 -4.66 2.66
C ILE A 238 2.58 -3.59 1.64
N GLU A 239 1.39 -3.02 1.75
CA GLU A 239 0.84 -2.00 0.85
C GLU A 239 1.61 -0.67 0.89
N GLY A 240 1.58 0.12 -0.19
CA GLY A 240 2.28 1.40 -0.28
C GLY A 240 3.81 1.29 -0.14
N GLY A 241 4.37 0.12 -0.37
CA GLY A 241 5.76 -0.28 -0.13
C GLY A 241 5.93 -1.04 1.19
N THR A 242 6.59 -2.20 1.12
CA THR A 242 6.78 -3.04 2.31
C THR A 242 7.64 -2.34 3.38
N SER A 243 7.52 -2.80 4.63
CA SER A 243 8.37 -2.29 5.72
C SER A 243 9.86 -2.47 5.40
N GLU A 244 10.24 -3.54 4.70
CA GLU A 244 11.62 -3.81 4.26
C GLU A 244 12.07 -2.81 3.20
N ILE A 245 11.22 -2.52 2.19
CA ILE A 245 11.51 -1.48 1.18
C ILE A 245 11.66 -0.10 1.84
N MET A 246 10.82 0.23 2.82
CA MET A 246 10.98 1.50 3.55
C MET A 246 12.29 1.56 4.32
N ARG A 247 12.71 0.45 4.96
CA ARG A 247 14.03 0.37 5.64
C ARG A 247 15.19 0.51 4.66
N ASN A 248 15.11 -0.15 3.48
CA ASN A 248 16.14 -0.03 2.45
C ASN A 248 16.23 1.41 1.93
N ILE A 249 15.10 2.07 1.64
CA ILE A 249 15.09 3.47 1.21
C ILE A 249 15.74 4.37 2.28
N LEU A 250 15.36 4.20 3.54
CA LEU A 250 15.94 4.99 4.64
C LEU A 250 17.43 4.68 4.84
N GLY A 251 17.82 3.41 4.78
CA GLY A 251 19.22 3.00 4.91
C GLY A 251 20.08 3.50 3.75
N GLU A 252 19.71 3.19 2.52
CA GLU A 252 20.52 3.48 1.34
C GLU A 252 20.48 4.97 0.93
N GLN A 253 19.28 5.58 0.90
CA GLN A 253 19.11 6.92 0.33
C GLN A 253 19.24 8.03 1.36
N VAL A 254 18.96 7.77 2.65
CA VAL A 254 18.98 8.79 3.71
C VAL A 254 20.24 8.66 4.55
N LEU A 255 20.60 7.45 4.97
CA LEU A 255 21.77 7.22 5.83
C LEU A 255 23.05 6.91 5.03
N GLY A 256 22.96 6.72 3.70
CA GLY A 256 24.12 6.43 2.85
C GLY A 256 24.77 5.07 3.10
N LEU A 257 23.99 4.11 3.65
CA LEU A 257 24.47 2.75 3.85
C LEU A 257 24.69 2.02 2.52
N PRO A 258 25.56 1.02 2.45
CA PRO A 258 25.76 0.22 1.25
C PRO A 258 24.43 -0.42 0.78
N GLY A 259 24.17 -0.32 -0.52
CA GLY A 259 23.04 -0.99 -1.13
C GLY A 259 23.18 -2.50 -1.17
N GLU A 260 22.05 -3.20 -1.32
CA GLU A 260 22.04 -4.66 -1.46
C GLU A 260 22.78 -5.13 -2.70
N PRO A 261 23.53 -6.27 -2.63
CA PRO A 261 24.14 -6.88 -3.82
C PRO A 261 23.08 -7.19 -4.88
N ARG A 262 23.29 -6.70 -6.10
CA ARG A 262 22.36 -6.87 -7.22
C ARG A 262 23.02 -7.67 -8.33
N VAL A 263 22.71 -8.95 -8.43
CA VAL A 263 23.25 -9.86 -9.45
C VAL A 263 22.51 -9.77 -10.80
N ASP A 264 21.35 -9.12 -10.81
CA ASP A 264 20.41 -9.06 -11.95
C ASP A 264 20.33 -7.69 -12.64
N LYS A 265 21.11 -6.70 -12.18
CA LYS A 265 20.97 -5.28 -12.57
C LYS A 265 21.14 -5.03 -14.05
N ASP A 266 22.14 -5.67 -14.66
CA ASP A 266 22.56 -5.42 -16.05
C ASP A 266 22.23 -6.59 -16.99
N GLN A 267 21.50 -7.61 -16.48
CA GLN A 267 21.08 -8.75 -17.29
C GLN A 267 19.76 -8.46 -18.02
N PRO A 268 19.56 -8.97 -19.25
CA PRO A 268 18.26 -9.00 -19.90
C PRO A 268 17.22 -9.63 -18.98
N TRP A 269 16.03 -9.01 -18.89
CA TRP A 269 14.98 -9.47 -17.98
C TRP A 269 14.59 -10.94 -18.23
N ILE A 270 14.60 -11.38 -19.51
CA ILE A 270 14.26 -12.76 -19.87
C ILE A 270 15.25 -13.79 -19.29
N LYS A 271 16.50 -13.39 -19.02
CA LYS A 271 17.55 -14.25 -18.47
C LYS A 271 17.62 -14.26 -16.96
N VAL A 272 16.90 -13.36 -16.29
CA VAL A 272 16.87 -13.32 -14.83
C VAL A 272 16.10 -14.53 -14.31
N PRO A 273 16.68 -15.36 -13.43
CA PRO A 273 15.97 -16.49 -12.82
C PRO A 273 14.68 -16.04 -12.12
N ARG A 274 13.62 -16.82 -12.30
CA ARG A 274 12.31 -16.59 -11.65
C ARG A 274 11.96 -17.84 -10.88
N ASN A 275 11.64 -17.64 -9.62
CA ASN A 275 11.09 -18.70 -8.77
C ASN A 275 9.60 -18.85 -9.02
#